data_edfe7d0597e4f7f28502c8ca8b27f0ae
#
_entry.id   edfe7d0597e4f7f28502c8ca8b27f0ae
#
_cell.length_a   1.000
_cell.length_b   1.000
_cell.length_c   1.000
_cell.angle_alpha   90.00
_cell.angle_beta   90.00
_cell.angle_gamma   90.00
#
_symmetry.space_group_name_H-M   'P 1'
#
loop_
_entity.id
_entity.type
_entity.pdbx_description
1 polymer ?
#
loop_
_entity_poly.entity_id
_entity_poly.type
_entity_poly.pdbx_seq_one_letter_code
_entity_poly.pdbx_strand_id
1 'polypeptide(L)'
;MDECLPLASLDAPTLRMLLTQERAAREDVEQDVQRLRAGIDRQNERIMQLEQLNAQLRTALHELRGIMTGLEEQNTLVRQQVAGLQTENTRLRGDVPQAVHQPEPWPSERTRQDTPPKPRRKRDRKHNHGRQRSARVDETIDHAVDACPACGTQLSGGWVHRRIQVIDLPHPQQAQVTEHRLIGRQCPVCRRRRLPPPPALPEHRLGQCRFGPRLVAAIGHMATVERLPGRAIQARLAREYDLHLSHGGIIGLLHRLAKEGKATYDAIRTDVRGSPVVHADETGWREDGIPGFIWSLSTPSLCLFHRDEHRSMDVIDELLGKDFAGVLVSDFYAVYDHLLGPKQRCWAHLWRDIEALEREDPEDAELAAWVVGIHAIYQRAMQPRPEQECAPTPEAASARAQRAHRYEQQLLRLCPDELPATRPHATLVKRIRRYLPELFTFVRELDVPHTNNHAERSLRPLVIARKVSGGTRSSAGSDTRMILASLAATARLQGVDPAAAFQQLLIP
;
A
#
# COMPACT_ATOMS: atom_id res chain seq x y z
N MET A 1 -17.33 56.61 36.55
CA MET A 1 -17.42 58.09 36.44
C MET A 1 -16.04 58.60 36.81
N ASP A 2 -15.17 58.71 35.80
CA ASP A 2 -13.85 59.34 35.98
C ASP A 2 -14.05 60.83 35.99
N GLU A 3 -13.85 61.46 37.15
CA GLU A 3 -13.80 62.88 37.30
C GLU A 3 -12.59 63.46 36.55
N CYS A 4 -12.80 63.98 35.34
CA CYS A 4 -11.82 64.81 34.65
C CYS A 4 -11.54 66.08 35.49
N LEU A 5 -10.41 66.10 36.20
CA LEU A 5 -9.88 67.29 36.83
C LEU A 5 -9.67 68.34 35.75
N PRO A 6 -10.17 69.58 35.94
CA PRO A 6 -10.04 70.64 34.95
C PRO A 6 -8.58 71.02 34.77
N LEU A 7 -8.08 70.98 33.52
CA LEU A 7 -6.71 71.34 33.11
C LEU A 7 -6.15 72.61 33.69
N ALA A 8 -7.05 73.56 34.12
CA ALA A 8 -6.74 74.84 34.74
C ALA A 8 -6.23 74.76 36.20
N SER A 9 -6.29 73.55 36.82
CA SER A 9 -5.84 73.35 38.22
C SER A 9 -4.47 72.68 38.32
N LEU A 10 -3.83 72.36 37.21
CA LEU A 10 -2.52 71.65 37.18
C LEU A 10 -1.38 72.70 37.19
N ASP A 11 -0.29 72.37 37.90
CA ASP A 11 0.93 73.17 37.91
C ASP A 11 1.73 73.03 36.58
N ALA A 12 2.58 74.03 36.28
CA ALA A 12 3.30 74.11 35.05
C ALA A 12 4.25 72.86 34.77
N PRO A 13 4.87 72.22 35.75
CA PRO A 13 5.66 70.98 35.57
C PRO A 13 4.78 69.80 35.13
N THR A 14 3.62 69.61 35.76
CA THR A 14 2.68 68.56 35.49
C THR A 14 2.08 68.67 34.06
N LEU A 15 1.73 69.86 33.64
CA LEU A 15 1.27 70.18 32.29
C LEU A 15 2.35 69.87 31.24
N ARG A 16 3.63 70.21 31.51
CA ARG A 16 4.75 69.85 30.60
C ARG A 16 4.94 68.33 30.48
N MET A 17 4.83 67.63 31.59
CA MET A 17 4.93 66.18 31.59
C MET A 17 3.81 65.52 30.76
N LEU A 18 2.56 65.94 30.94
CA LEU A 18 1.43 65.40 30.16
C LEU A 18 1.54 65.76 28.68
N LEU A 19 1.98 66.96 28.31
CA LEU A 19 2.24 67.32 26.92
C LEU A 19 3.37 66.49 26.29
N THR A 20 4.40 66.14 27.07
CA THR A 20 5.49 65.25 26.59
C THR A 20 5.01 63.82 26.36
N GLN A 21 4.16 63.34 27.30
CA GLN A 21 3.53 61.98 27.14
C GLN A 21 2.57 61.94 25.96
N GLU A 22 1.76 62.97 25.75
CA GLU A 22 0.84 63.06 24.60
C GLU A 22 1.61 63.10 23.27
N ARG A 23 2.72 63.84 23.20
CA ARG A 23 3.59 63.86 22.00
C ARG A 23 4.18 62.51 21.71
N ALA A 24 4.73 61.82 22.70
CA ALA A 24 5.26 60.51 22.55
C ALA A 24 4.18 59.49 22.08
N ALA A 25 2.99 59.55 22.67
CA ALA A 25 1.87 58.73 22.26
C ALA A 25 1.42 58.98 20.81
N ARG A 26 1.44 60.26 20.36
CA ARG A 26 1.16 60.61 18.96
C ARG A 26 2.23 60.07 17.99
N GLU A 27 3.51 60.17 18.36
CA GLU A 27 4.62 59.62 17.56
C GLU A 27 4.53 58.10 17.42
N ASP A 28 4.16 57.39 18.49
CA ASP A 28 3.93 55.94 18.47
C ASP A 28 2.76 55.55 17.53
N VAL A 29 1.65 56.28 17.62
CA VAL A 29 0.50 56.08 16.73
C VAL A 29 0.86 56.34 15.27
N GLU A 30 1.63 57.40 14.98
CA GLU A 30 2.09 57.73 13.63
C GLU A 30 3.00 56.59 13.08
N GLN A 31 3.91 56.03 13.89
CA GLN A 31 4.74 54.93 13.52
C GLN A 31 3.91 53.66 13.23
N ASP A 32 2.91 53.36 14.04
CA ASP A 32 2.03 52.23 13.83
C ASP A 32 1.19 52.38 12.56
N VAL A 33 0.68 53.60 12.28
CA VAL A 33 -0.02 53.90 11.03
C VAL A 33 0.90 53.71 9.82
N GLN A 34 2.16 54.10 9.89
CA GLN A 34 3.13 53.87 8.83
C GLN A 34 3.42 52.35 8.62
N ARG A 35 3.55 51.58 9.71
CA ARG A 35 3.72 50.12 9.66
C ARG A 35 2.52 49.43 9.02
N LEU A 36 1.30 49.85 9.39
CA LEU A 36 0.07 49.32 8.82
C LEU A 36 -0.07 49.66 7.33
N ARG A 37 0.27 50.87 6.91
CA ARG A 37 0.28 51.27 5.49
C ARG A 37 1.25 50.40 4.68
N ALA A 38 2.48 50.22 5.15
CA ALA A 38 3.47 49.36 4.50
C ALA A 38 3.02 47.88 4.46
N GLY A 39 2.23 47.43 5.44
CA GLY A 39 1.59 46.12 5.46
C GLY A 39 0.52 45.99 4.38
N ILE A 40 -0.33 46.99 4.22
CA ILE A 40 -1.39 47.05 3.19
C ILE A 40 -0.76 47.06 1.79
N ASP A 41 0.29 47.82 1.57
CA ASP A 41 0.96 47.90 0.27
C ASP A 41 1.52 46.54 -0.12
N ARG A 42 2.19 45.80 0.80
CA ARG A 42 2.66 44.44 0.56
C ARG A 42 1.53 43.48 0.28
N GLN A 43 0.39 43.60 0.91
CA GLN A 43 -0.79 42.77 0.63
C GLN A 43 -1.37 43.07 -0.74
N ASN A 44 -1.44 44.32 -1.15
CA ASN A 44 -1.91 44.72 -2.47
C ASN A 44 -1.01 44.20 -3.59
N GLU A 45 0.30 44.27 -3.41
CA GLU A 45 1.25 43.66 -4.34
C GLU A 45 1.02 42.11 -4.47
N ARG A 46 0.76 41.47 -3.34
CA ARG A 46 0.47 40.02 -3.31
C ARG A 46 -0.84 39.69 -4.02
N ILE A 47 -1.86 40.52 -3.83
CA ILE A 47 -3.16 40.36 -4.54
C ILE A 47 -2.95 40.50 -6.06
N MET A 48 -2.22 41.51 -6.52
CA MET A 48 -1.92 41.69 -7.94
C MET A 48 -1.17 40.46 -8.53
N GLN A 49 -0.18 39.91 -7.79
CA GLN A 49 0.53 38.69 -8.22
C GLN A 49 -0.40 37.49 -8.34
N LEU A 50 -1.32 37.29 -7.38
CA LEU A 50 -2.31 36.22 -7.40
C LEU A 50 -3.33 36.38 -8.54
N GLU A 51 -3.75 37.62 -8.83
CA GLU A 51 -4.64 37.88 -9.97
C GLU A 51 -3.97 37.58 -11.31
N GLN A 52 -2.70 37.93 -11.45
CA GLN A 52 -1.91 37.60 -12.64
C GLN A 52 -1.76 36.08 -12.81
N LEU A 53 -1.45 35.36 -11.73
CA LEU A 53 -1.36 33.88 -11.75
C LEU A 53 -2.71 33.25 -12.09
N ASN A 54 -3.80 33.76 -11.54
CA ASN A 54 -5.15 33.30 -11.85
C ASN A 54 -5.51 33.50 -13.34
N ALA A 55 -5.10 34.61 -13.93
CA ALA A 55 -5.28 34.84 -15.35
C ALA A 55 -4.50 33.82 -16.19
N GLN A 56 -3.25 33.53 -15.86
CA GLN A 56 -2.44 32.51 -16.52
C GLN A 56 -3.05 31.11 -16.40
N LEU A 57 -3.54 30.73 -15.20
CA LEU A 57 -4.20 29.45 -14.98
C LEU A 57 -5.48 29.31 -15.80
N ARG A 58 -6.27 30.38 -15.94
CA ARG A 58 -7.49 30.37 -16.79
C ARG A 58 -7.14 30.14 -18.25
N THR A 59 -6.07 30.73 -18.75
CA THR A 59 -5.59 30.53 -20.14
C THR A 59 -5.15 29.08 -20.33
N ALA A 60 -4.33 28.55 -19.42
CA ALA A 60 -3.88 27.16 -19.48
C ALA A 60 -5.06 26.14 -19.41
N LEU A 61 -6.07 26.43 -18.59
CA LEU A 61 -7.29 25.61 -18.53
C LEU A 61 -8.08 25.65 -19.84
N HIS A 62 -8.12 26.78 -20.52
CA HIS A 62 -8.78 26.91 -21.80
C HIS A 62 -8.05 26.08 -22.89
N GLU A 63 -6.73 26.14 -22.92
CA GLU A 63 -5.89 25.34 -23.83
C GLU A 63 -6.07 23.83 -23.57
N LEU A 64 -6.04 23.39 -22.31
CA LEU A 64 -6.26 21.99 -21.93
C LEU A 64 -7.66 21.49 -22.35
N ARG A 65 -8.69 22.33 -22.22
CA ARG A 65 -10.03 21.97 -22.73
C ARG A 65 -10.05 21.77 -24.23
N GLY A 66 -9.35 22.62 -24.99
CA GLY A 66 -9.19 22.45 -26.43
C GLY A 66 -8.52 21.11 -26.79
N ILE A 67 -7.44 20.76 -26.09
CA ILE A 67 -6.75 19.47 -26.29
C ILE A 67 -7.69 18.30 -25.95
N MET A 68 -8.44 18.37 -24.85
CA MET A 68 -9.41 17.33 -24.50
C MET A 68 -10.48 17.12 -25.57
N THR A 69 -11.04 18.19 -26.10
CA THR A 69 -12.02 18.10 -27.20
C THR A 69 -11.42 17.43 -28.43
N GLY A 70 -10.19 17.80 -28.81
CA GLY A 70 -9.50 17.15 -29.93
C GLY A 70 -9.23 15.66 -29.73
N LEU A 71 -8.88 15.26 -28.48
CA LEU A 71 -8.70 13.85 -28.12
C LEU A 71 -10.01 13.07 -28.13
N GLU A 72 -11.12 13.68 -27.74
CA GLU A 72 -12.45 13.06 -27.79
C GLU A 72 -12.90 12.82 -29.25
N GLU A 73 -12.63 13.78 -30.14
CA GLU A 73 -12.87 13.63 -31.56
C GLU A 73 -12.03 12.49 -32.17
N GLN A 74 -10.73 12.45 -31.85
CA GLN A 74 -9.86 11.36 -32.31
C GLN A 74 -10.32 10.00 -31.76
N ASN A 75 -10.72 9.91 -30.50
CA ASN A 75 -11.26 8.69 -29.91
C ASN A 75 -12.54 8.22 -30.60
N THR A 76 -13.38 9.17 -31.00
CA THR A 76 -14.60 8.86 -31.73
C THR A 76 -14.27 8.28 -33.11
N LEU A 77 -13.30 8.86 -33.81
CA LEU A 77 -12.83 8.36 -35.10
C LEU A 77 -12.24 6.96 -35.01
N VAL A 78 -11.38 6.72 -34.01
CA VAL A 78 -10.80 5.40 -33.76
C VAL A 78 -11.87 4.36 -33.43
N ARG A 79 -12.90 4.71 -32.64
CA ARG A 79 -14.03 3.79 -32.36
C ARG A 79 -14.82 3.45 -33.66
N GLN A 80 -15.02 4.41 -34.56
CA GLN A 80 -15.65 4.14 -35.84
C GLN A 80 -14.81 3.21 -36.73
N GLN A 81 -13.48 3.41 -36.75
CA GLN A 81 -12.57 2.51 -37.46
C GLN A 81 -12.59 1.09 -36.90
N VAL A 82 -12.56 0.95 -35.56
CA VAL A 82 -12.66 -0.36 -34.88
C VAL A 82 -13.98 -1.04 -35.23
N ALA A 83 -15.10 -0.33 -35.18
CA ALA A 83 -16.41 -0.88 -35.56
C ALA A 83 -16.44 -1.34 -37.03
N GLY A 84 -15.86 -0.55 -37.95
CA GLY A 84 -15.72 -0.94 -39.34
C GLY A 84 -14.89 -2.22 -39.54
N LEU A 85 -13.75 -2.31 -38.85
CA LEU A 85 -12.91 -3.51 -38.89
C LEU A 85 -13.57 -4.73 -38.24
N GLN A 86 -14.38 -4.53 -37.21
CA GLN A 86 -15.19 -5.62 -36.63
C GLN A 86 -16.25 -6.14 -37.58
N THR A 87 -16.92 -5.25 -38.29
CA THR A 87 -17.93 -5.60 -39.31
C THR A 87 -17.28 -6.38 -40.45
N GLU A 88 -16.14 -5.91 -40.95
CA GLU A 88 -15.38 -6.58 -42.02
C GLU A 88 -14.85 -7.95 -41.55
N ASN A 89 -14.37 -8.06 -40.32
CA ASN A 89 -13.94 -9.33 -39.74
C ASN A 89 -15.12 -10.30 -39.59
N THR A 90 -16.30 -9.81 -39.26
CA THR A 90 -17.52 -10.64 -39.23
C THR A 90 -17.93 -11.09 -40.63
N ARG A 91 -17.79 -10.22 -41.61
CA ARG A 91 -18.04 -10.57 -43.04
C ARG A 91 -17.06 -11.62 -43.53
N LEU A 92 -15.78 -11.43 -43.31
CA LEU A 92 -14.72 -12.39 -43.67
C LEU A 92 -14.86 -13.75 -42.96
N ARG A 93 -15.39 -13.76 -41.73
CA ARG A 93 -15.71 -14.99 -40.99
C ARG A 93 -16.99 -15.66 -41.51
N GLY A 94 -17.93 -14.91 -42.05
CA GLY A 94 -19.16 -15.44 -42.65
C GLY A 94 -18.94 -16.18 -43.98
N ASP A 95 -17.86 -15.86 -44.70
CA ASP A 95 -17.45 -16.50 -45.95
C ASP A 95 -16.66 -17.81 -45.75
N VAL A 96 -16.33 -18.15 -44.49
CA VAL A 96 -15.77 -19.47 -44.17
C VAL A 96 -16.93 -20.44 -43.93
N PRO A 97 -17.03 -21.55 -44.70
CA PRO A 97 -18.09 -22.55 -44.46
C PRO A 97 -18.05 -22.96 -42.99
N GLN A 98 -19.18 -22.84 -42.30
CA GLN A 98 -19.34 -23.36 -40.95
C GLN A 98 -19.14 -24.88 -40.99
N ALA A 99 -17.91 -25.34 -40.80
CA ALA A 99 -17.69 -26.68 -40.31
C ALA A 99 -18.39 -26.72 -38.94
N VAL A 100 -19.46 -27.49 -38.84
CA VAL A 100 -20.18 -27.79 -37.63
C VAL A 100 -19.17 -28.20 -36.57
N HIS A 101 -18.83 -27.31 -35.66
CA HIS A 101 -17.97 -27.61 -34.53
C HIS A 101 -18.76 -28.53 -33.60
N GLN A 102 -18.74 -29.84 -33.88
CA GLN A 102 -18.92 -30.82 -32.82
C GLN A 102 -17.72 -30.65 -31.89
N PRO A 103 -17.90 -30.60 -30.56
CA PRO A 103 -16.77 -30.58 -29.64
C PRO A 103 -15.98 -31.86 -29.90
N GLU A 104 -14.79 -31.69 -30.47
CA GLU A 104 -13.87 -32.82 -30.63
C GLU A 104 -13.61 -33.42 -29.26
N PRO A 105 -13.71 -34.74 -29.14
CA PRO A 105 -13.23 -35.44 -27.96
C PRO A 105 -11.74 -35.13 -27.82
N TRP A 106 -11.28 -34.91 -26.60
CA TRP A 106 -9.88 -34.65 -26.27
C TRP A 106 -9.00 -35.61 -27.07
N PRO A 107 -8.01 -35.09 -27.83
CA PRO A 107 -7.21 -35.95 -28.70
C PRO A 107 -6.41 -36.93 -27.88
N SER A 108 -6.90 -38.17 -27.78
CA SER A 108 -6.18 -39.30 -27.21
C SER A 108 -5.19 -39.91 -28.20
N GLU A 109 -5.23 -39.52 -29.47
CA GLU A 109 -4.29 -40.04 -30.48
C GLU A 109 -3.80 -38.89 -31.39
N ARG A 110 -2.62 -38.37 -31.06
CA ARG A 110 -1.80 -37.65 -32.04
C ARG A 110 -1.27 -38.67 -33.03
N THR A 111 -1.78 -38.67 -34.24
CA THR A 111 -1.13 -39.30 -35.39
C THR A 111 0.32 -38.80 -35.46
N ARG A 112 1.27 -39.65 -35.20
CA ARG A 112 2.70 -39.38 -35.36
C ARG A 112 2.99 -39.13 -36.82
N GLN A 113 3.18 -37.89 -37.23
CA GLN A 113 3.94 -37.62 -38.44
C GLN A 113 5.40 -38.00 -38.17
N ASP A 114 6.00 -38.70 -39.12
CA ASP A 114 7.37 -39.22 -39.10
C ASP A 114 8.38 -38.05 -39.03
N THR A 115 8.64 -37.56 -37.84
CA THR A 115 9.82 -36.77 -37.52
C THR A 115 10.81 -37.71 -36.81
N PRO A 116 12.09 -37.77 -37.25
CA PRO A 116 13.05 -38.65 -36.62
C PRO A 116 13.16 -38.37 -35.12
N PRO A 117 13.23 -39.37 -34.28
CA PRO A 117 13.20 -39.20 -32.83
C PRO A 117 14.41 -38.39 -32.38
N LYS A 118 14.15 -37.20 -31.83
CA LYS A 118 15.18 -36.44 -31.10
C LYS A 118 15.75 -37.33 -30.00
N PRO A 119 17.09 -37.42 -29.83
CA PRO A 119 17.69 -38.28 -28.83
C PRO A 119 17.10 -37.93 -27.45
N ARG A 120 16.49 -38.93 -26.81
CA ARG A 120 15.95 -38.80 -25.45
C ARG A 120 17.10 -38.44 -24.52
N ARG A 121 17.18 -37.15 -24.11
CA ARG A 121 18.02 -36.79 -22.96
C ARG A 121 17.58 -37.68 -21.81
N LYS A 122 18.48 -38.49 -21.26
CA LYS A 122 18.25 -39.23 -20.01
C LYS A 122 17.87 -38.21 -18.95
N ARG A 123 16.57 -38.16 -18.58
CA ARG A 123 16.10 -37.35 -17.45
C ARG A 123 16.82 -37.85 -16.21
N ASP A 124 17.56 -36.95 -15.57
CA ASP A 124 18.20 -37.24 -14.30
C ASP A 124 17.09 -37.59 -13.28
N ARG A 125 17.06 -38.85 -12.83
CA ARG A 125 16.03 -39.36 -11.91
C ARG A 125 16.04 -38.72 -10.53
N LYS A 126 17.02 -37.86 -10.25
CA LYS A 126 17.15 -37.16 -8.97
C LYS A 126 16.10 -36.01 -8.76
N HIS A 127 15.40 -35.58 -9.80
CA HIS A 127 14.35 -34.56 -9.70
C HIS A 127 13.03 -35.07 -10.28
N ASN A 128 12.50 -36.09 -9.62
CA ASN A 128 11.17 -36.61 -9.96
C ASN A 128 10.13 -35.63 -9.33
N HIS A 129 9.68 -34.62 -10.08
CA HIS A 129 8.58 -33.74 -9.71
C HIS A 129 7.19 -34.40 -9.81
N GLY A 130 7.13 -35.73 -9.67
CA GLY A 130 5.90 -36.45 -9.51
C GLY A 130 5.19 -35.97 -8.24
N ARG A 131 3.86 -35.81 -8.26
CA ARG A 131 3.07 -35.51 -7.08
C ARG A 131 3.39 -36.49 -5.97
N GLN A 132 3.91 -36.02 -4.86
CA GLN A 132 4.12 -36.85 -3.68
C GLN A 132 2.75 -37.30 -3.16
N ARG A 133 2.68 -38.53 -2.71
CA ARG A 133 1.48 -39.03 -2.04
C ARG A 133 1.30 -38.32 -0.71
N SER A 134 0.04 -38.06 -0.35
CA SER A 134 -0.27 -37.55 0.98
C SER A 134 0.15 -38.58 2.03
N ALA A 135 0.85 -38.12 3.07
CA ALA A 135 1.16 -38.95 4.23
C ALA A 135 -0.10 -39.25 5.07
N ARG A 136 -1.09 -38.34 5.02
CA ARG A 136 -2.39 -38.47 5.69
C ARG A 136 -3.37 -39.15 4.73
N VAL A 137 -3.99 -40.23 5.19
CA VAL A 137 -5.09 -40.96 4.53
C VAL A 137 -6.25 -40.95 5.52
N ASP A 138 -7.37 -40.35 5.16
CA ASP A 138 -8.54 -40.23 6.02
C ASP A 138 -9.44 -41.47 5.92
N GLU A 139 -9.53 -42.08 4.71
CA GLU A 139 -10.32 -43.26 4.42
C GLU A 139 -9.58 -44.17 3.45
N THR A 140 -9.69 -45.50 3.66
CA THR A 140 -9.14 -46.50 2.75
C THR A 140 -10.26 -47.40 2.27
N ILE A 141 -10.45 -47.46 0.96
CA ILE A 141 -11.44 -48.35 0.32
C ILE A 141 -10.69 -49.41 -0.46
N ASP A 142 -10.89 -50.67 -0.09
CA ASP A 142 -10.31 -51.81 -0.77
C ASP A 142 -11.23 -52.29 -1.89
N HIS A 143 -10.69 -52.37 -3.08
CA HIS A 143 -11.37 -52.92 -4.24
C HIS A 143 -10.76 -54.30 -4.55
N ALA A 144 -11.48 -55.35 -4.24
CA ALA A 144 -11.07 -56.72 -4.51
C ALA A 144 -11.93 -57.33 -5.61
N VAL A 145 -11.43 -58.37 -6.23
CA VAL A 145 -12.19 -59.21 -7.14
C VAL A 145 -12.63 -60.44 -6.34
N ASP A 146 -13.93 -60.56 -6.10
CA ASP A 146 -14.49 -61.58 -5.22
C ASP A 146 -14.53 -62.96 -5.86
N ALA A 147 -14.58 -63.03 -7.20
CA ALA A 147 -14.57 -64.29 -7.95
C ALA A 147 -13.65 -64.21 -9.17
N CYS A 148 -13.03 -65.31 -9.52
CA CYS A 148 -12.18 -65.42 -10.72
C CYS A 148 -13.03 -65.24 -11.99
N PRO A 149 -12.75 -64.25 -12.85
CA PRO A 149 -13.57 -63.98 -14.04
C PRO A 149 -13.43 -65.10 -15.11
N ALA A 150 -12.42 -65.98 -15.00
CA ALA A 150 -12.20 -67.04 -15.93
C ALA A 150 -12.89 -68.39 -15.53
N CYS A 151 -13.06 -68.63 -14.21
CA CYS A 151 -13.59 -69.96 -13.76
C CYS A 151 -14.64 -69.86 -12.66
N GLY A 152 -15.00 -68.61 -12.19
CA GLY A 152 -16.04 -68.41 -11.18
C GLY A 152 -15.63 -68.77 -9.75
N THR A 153 -14.41 -69.26 -9.49
CA THR A 153 -13.96 -69.65 -8.14
C THR A 153 -13.91 -68.42 -7.23
N GLN A 154 -14.49 -68.52 -6.01
CA GLN A 154 -14.40 -67.49 -4.98
C GLN A 154 -12.94 -67.27 -4.57
N LEU A 155 -12.55 -66.03 -4.52
CA LEU A 155 -11.19 -65.58 -4.16
C LEU A 155 -11.18 -64.98 -2.76
N SER A 156 -10.17 -65.33 -1.99
CA SER A 156 -9.96 -64.77 -0.65
C SER A 156 -8.49 -64.41 -0.44
N GLY A 157 -8.23 -63.44 0.45
CA GLY A 157 -6.89 -62.92 0.68
C GLY A 157 -6.43 -61.97 -0.43
N GLY A 158 -5.17 -61.73 -0.53
CA GLY A 158 -4.60 -60.88 -1.57
C GLY A 158 -3.51 -59.93 -1.07
N TRP A 159 -3.03 -59.12 -1.97
CA TRP A 159 -2.04 -58.09 -1.67
C TRP A 159 -2.39 -56.78 -2.37
N VAL A 160 -1.91 -55.64 -1.82
CA VAL A 160 -2.12 -54.32 -2.45
C VAL A 160 -1.28 -54.25 -3.73
N HIS A 161 -1.89 -54.42 -4.87
CA HIS A 161 -1.24 -54.31 -6.16
C HIS A 161 -0.88 -52.85 -6.51
N ARG A 162 -1.80 -51.93 -6.28
CA ARG A 162 -1.61 -50.49 -6.58
C ARG A 162 -2.37 -49.63 -5.58
N ARG A 163 -1.78 -48.52 -5.19
CA ARG A 163 -2.46 -47.48 -4.38
C ARG A 163 -2.73 -46.27 -5.25
N ILE A 164 -3.97 -45.82 -5.28
CA ILE A 164 -4.41 -44.62 -5.92
C ILE A 164 -4.97 -43.72 -4.80
N GLN A 165 -4.49 -42.47 -4.69
CA GLN A 165 -5.04 -41.51 -3.76
C GLN A 165 -5.85 -40.47 -4.55
N VAL A 166 -7.10 -40.26 -4.15
CA VAL A 166 -7.97 -39.21 -4.60
C VAL A 166 -8.01 -38.17 -3.46
N ILE A 167 -7.65 -36.96 -3.76
CA ILE A 167 -7.72 -35.84 -2.80
C ILE A 167 -8.88 -34.96 -3.22
N ASP A 168 -9.87 -34.84 -2.36
CA ASP A 168 -11.06 -34.03 -2.59
C ASP A 168 -11.32 -33.11 -1.41
N LEU A 169 -12.19 -32.14 -1.58
CA LEU A 169 -12.63 -31.24 -0.52
C LEU A 169 -13.76 -31.91 0.27
N PRO A 170 -13.82 -31.70 1.61
CA PRO A 170 -14.96 -32.14 2.40
C PRO A 170 -16.23 -31.36 1.97
N HIS A 171 -17.37 -31.94 2.22
CA HIS A 171 -18.65 -31.23 2.05
C HIS A 171 -18.64 -29.93 2.86
N PRO A 172 -19.30 -28.86 2.37
CA PRO A 172 -19.46 -27.61 3.13
C PRO A 172 -19.94 -27.89 4.55
N GLN A 173 -19.25 -27.33 5.53
CA GLN A 173 -19.65 -27.48 6.95
C GLN A 173 -20.61 -26.35 7.32
N GLN A 174 -21.73 -26.70 7.96
CA GLN A 174 -22.63 -25.70 8.51
C GLN A 174 -21.95 -24.92 9.65
N ALA A 175 -22.30 -23.64 9.79
CA ALA A 175 -21.86 -22.82 10.91
C ALA A 175 -22.35 -23.43 12.24
N GLN A 176 -21.46 -23.53 13.22
CA GLN A 176 -21.83 -23.99 14.55
C GLN A 176 -22.64 -22.92 15.28
N VAL A 177 -23.86 -23.25 15.71
CA VAL A 177 -24.72 -22.37 16.49
C VAL A 177 -24.88 -22.92 17.92
N THR A 178 -24.48 -22.10 18.90
CA THR A 178 -24.66 -22.44 20.32
C THR A 178 -25.76 -21.54 20.92
N GLU A 179 -26.82 -22.15 21.49
CA GLU A 179 -27.88 -21.44 22.16
C GLU A 179 -27.64 -21.42 23.69
N HIS A 180 -27.51 -20.25 24.27
CA HIS A 180 -27.39 -20.07 25.73
C HIS A 180 -28.78 -19.71 26.29
N ARG A 181 -29.36 -20.61 27.09
CA ARG A 181 -30.66 -20.40 27.73
C ARG A 181 -30.52 -19.95 29.17
N LEU A 182 -31.01 -18.78 29.47
CA LEU A 182 -31.05 -18.21 30.81
C LEU A 182 -32.33 -18.67 31.51
N ILE A 183 -32.22 -19.64 32.43
CA ILE A 183 -33.37 -20.24 33.09
C ILE A 183 -33.70 -19.46 34.36
N GLY A 184 -34.79 -18.71 34.32
CA GLY A 184 -35.36 -18.07 35.49
C GLY A 184 -36.10 -19.10 36.38
N ARG A 185 -35.92 -19.00 37.69
CA ARG A 185 -36.59 -19.86 38.67
C ARG A 185 -37.29 -19.04 39.74
N GLN A 186 -38.42 -19.55 40.25
CA GLN A 186 -39.12 -18.96 41.39
C GLN A 186 -38.69 -19.69 42.66
N CYS A 187 -38.34 -18.96 43.70
CA CYS A 187 -38.05 -19.54 45.00
C CYS A 187 -39.34 -20.09 45.64
N PRO A 188 -39.40 -21.35 46.05
CA PRO A 188 -40.62 -21.93 46.64
C PRO A 188 -40.96 -21.34 48.03
N VAL A 189 -39.95 -20.81 48.73
CA VAL A 189 -40.08 -20.24 50.08
C VAL A 189 -40.54 -18.78 50.03
N CYS A 190 -39.73 -17.90 49.38
CA CYS A 190 -40.02 -16.46 49.33
C CYS A 190 -40.82 -16.03 48.07
N ARG A 191 -41.11 -16.94 47.16
CA ARG A 191 -41.85 -16.75 45.90
C ARG A 191 -41.23 -15.70 44.94
N ARG A 192 -40.01 -15.19 45.23
CA ARG A 192 -39.31 -14.24 44.40
C ARG A 192 -38.73 -14.95 43.15
N ARG A 193 -38.85 -14.30 42.00
CA ARG A 193 -38.18 -14.74 40.76
C ARG A 193 -36.69 -14.49 40.87
N ARG A 194 -35.90 -15.47 40.50
CA ARG A 194 -34.43 -15.39 40.42
C ARG A 194 -34.03 -15.63 38.98
N LEU A 195 -33.30 -14.68 38.40
CA LEU A 195 -32.72 -14.80 37.08
C LEU A 195 -31.22 -15.04 37.28
N PRO A 196 -30.62 -15.93 36.49
CA PRO A 196 -29.14 -16.05 36.51
C PRO A 196 -28.55 -14.76 35.97
N PRO A 197 -27.35 -14.38 36.39
CA PRO A 197 -26.58 -13.34 35.73
C PRO A 197 -26.37 -13.75 34.26
N PRO A 198 -26.25 -12.80 33.31
CA PRO A 198 -25.81 -13.13 31.97
C PRO A 198 -24.53 -13.98 32.05
N PRO A 199 -24.45 -15.10 31.29
CA PRO A 199 -23.20 -15.86 31.28
C PRO A 199 -22.11 -14.94 30.86
N ALA A 200 -21.01 -14.91 31.63
CA ALA A 200 -19.78 -14.38 31.13
C ALA A 200 -19.42 -15.25 29.92
N LEU A 201 -19.63 -14.74 28.72
CA LEU A 201 -19.14 -15.38 27.52
C LEU A 201 -17.68 -14.94 27.39
N PRO A 202 -16.72 -15.70 27.93
CA PRO A 202 -15.34 -15.25 28.05
C PRO A 202 -14.63 -15.18 26.71
N GLU A 203 -15.33 -15.56 25.65
CA GLU A 203 -14.71 -15.84 24.35
C GLU A 203 -14.72 -14.66 23.37
N HIS A 204 -15.40 -13.54 23.67
CA HIS A 204 -15.38 -12.39 22.76
C HIS A 204 -15.70 -11.04 23.40
N ARG A 205 -15.02 -10.00 22.95
CA ARG A 205 -15.22 -8.59 23.36
C ARG A 205 -16.37 -7.89 22.63
N LEU A 206 -17.07 -8.57 21.73
CA LEU A 206 -18.05 -7.94 20.83
C LEU A 206 -19.42 -7.63 21.49
N GLY A 207 -19.52 -7.73 22.82
CA GLY A 207 -20.73 -7.39 23.57
C GLY A 207 -21.93 -8.21 23.15
N GLN A 208 -23.01 -7.55 22.70
CA GLN A 208 -24.23 -8.23 22.26
C GLN A 208 -24.15 -8.82 20.82
N CYS A 209 -22.97 -8.93 20.23
CA CYS A 209 -22.79 -9.52 18.92
C CYS A 209 -23.11 -11.02 18.96
N ARG A 210 -23.95 -11.47 18.04
CA ARG A 210 -24.31 -12.90 17.91
C ARG A 210 -23.24 -13.75 17.23
N PHE A 211 -22.17 -13.13 16.73
CA PHE A 211 -21.15 -13.79 15.94
C PHE A 211 -19.88 -13.96 16.76
N GLY A 212 -19.37 -15.18 16.80
CA GLY A 212 -18.17 -15.51 17.55
C GLY A 212 -16.88 -14.95 16.92
N PRO A 213 -15.77 -14.90 17.69
CA PRO A 213 -14.53 -14.28 17.29
C PRO A 213 -13.91 -14.94 16.05
N ARG A 214 -14.03 -16.26 15.89
CA ARG A 214 -13.52 -16.98 14.69
C ARG A 214 -14.18 -16.50 13.41
N LEU A 215 -15.50 -16.34 13.40
CA LEU A 215 -16.23 -15.88 12.23
C LEU A 215 -15.85 -14.43 11.88
N VAL A 216 -15.77 -13.56 12.87
CA VAL A 216 -15.41 -12.15 12.64
C VAL A 216 -13.98 -12.03 12.15
N ALA A 217 -13.03 -12.78 12.72
CA ALA A 217 -11.66 -12.85 12.25
C ALA A 217 -11.56 -13.39 10.80
N ALA A 218 -12.33 -14.43 10.47
CA ALA A 218 -12.38 -14.97 9.10
C ALA A 218 -12.92 -13.92 8.10
N ILE A 219 -13.96 -13.16 8.46
CA ILE A 219 -14.48 -12.05 7.64
C ILE A 219 -13.39 -10.96 7.47
N GLY A 220 -12.68 -10.60 8.53
CA GLY A 220 -11.54 -9.68 8.48
C GLY A 220 -10.45 -10.18 7.54
N HIS A 221 -10.09 -11.45 7.62
CA HIS A 221 -9.10 -12.10 6.74
C HIS A 221 -9.55 -12.09 5.27
N MET A 222 -10.79 -12.50 4.99
CA MET A 222 -11.36 -12.45 3.63
C MET A 222 -11.32 -11.04 3.04
N ALA A 223 -11.66 -10.02 3.84
CA ALA A 223 -11.68 -8.63 3.39
C ALA A 223 -10.27 -8.05 3.13
N THR A 224 -9.28 -8.38 3.96
CA THR A 224 -7.95 -7.77 3.91
C THR A 224 -6.94 -8.60 3.11
N VAL A 225 -6.79 -9.87 3.46
CA VAL A 225 -5.78 -10.78 2.92
C VAL A 225 -6.20 -11.36 1.58
N GLU A 226 -7.43 -11.83 1.47
CA GLU A 226 -8.02 -12.34 0.23
C GLU A 226 -8.58 -11.21 -0.65
N ARG A 227 -8.76 -10.01 -0.10
CA ARG A 227 -9.21 -8.81 -0.81
C ARG A 227 -10.62 -8.96 -1.41
N LEU A 228 -11.45 -9.79 -0.81
CA LEU A 228 -12.82 -10.03 -1.29
C LEU A 228 -13.70 -8.81 -1.01
N PRO A 229 -14.50 -8.37 -1.99
CA PRO A 229 -15.54 -7.38 -1.73
C PRO A 229 -16.64 -7.98 -0.85
N GLY A 230 -17.37 -7.14 -0.11
CA GLY A 230 -18.36 -7.61 0.87
C GLY A 230 -19.43 -8.56 0.30
N ARG A 231 -19.86 -8.38 -0.96
CA ARG A 231 -20.77 -9.31 -1.64
C ARG A 231 -20.14 -10.67 -1.95
N ALA A 232 -18.85 -10.72 -2.24
CA ALA A 232 -18.13 -11.97 -2.45
C ALA A 232 -17.96 -12.72 -1.13
N ILE A 233 -17.69 -12.00 -0.02
CA ILE A 233 -17.67 -12.57 1.34
C ILE A 233 -19.05 -13.15 1.67
N GLN A 234 -20.14 -12.42 1.40
CA GLN A 234 -21.52 -12.88 1.60
C GLN A 234 -21.79 -14.19 0.84
N ALA A 235 -21.46 -14.22 -0.45
CA ALA A 235 -21.67 -15.41 -1.28
C ALA A 235 -20.85 -16.62 -0.79
N ARG A 236 -19.62 -16.38 -0.34
CA ARG A 236 -18.74 -17.43 0.19
C ARG A 236 -19.28 -18.00 1.51
N LEU A 237 -19.70 -17.15 2.44
CA LEU A 237 -20.27 -17.60 3.72
C LEU A 237 -21.56 -18.42 3.51
N ALA A 238 -22.42 -18.02 2.58
CA ALA A 238 -23.62 -18.78 2.24
C ALA A 238 -23.27 -20.13 1.61
N ARG A 239 -22.33 -20.17 0.68
CA ARG A 239 -21.95 -21.40 -0.03
C ARG A 239 -21.21 -22.41 0.84
N GLU A 240 -20.23 -21.94 1.65
CA GLU A 240 -19.30 -22.82 2.36
C GLU A 240 -19.80 -23.19 3.77
N TYR A 241 -20.65 -22.33 4.39
CA TYR A 241 -21.06 -22.51 5.78
C TYR A 241 -22.59 -22.43 5.99
N ASP A 242 -23.37 -22.33 4.92
CA ASP A 242 -24.81 -22.09 4.97
C ASP A 242 -25.19 -20.90 5.87
N LEU A 243 -24.33 -19.87 5.87
CA LEU A 243 -24.48 -18.70 6.72
C LEU A 243 -24.87 -17.47 5.91
N HIS A 244 -26.12 -17.04 6.06
CA HIS A 244 -26.68 -15.93 5.34
C HIS A 244 -26.58 -14.62 6.13
N LEU A 245 -25.60 -13.79 5.79
CA LEU A 245 -25.43 -12.45 6.35
C LEU A 245 -25.78 -11.38 5.32
N SER A 246 -26.38 -10.29 5.78
CA SER A 246 -26.56 -9.12 4.92
C SER A 246 -25.22 -8.43 4.64
N HIS A 247 -25.12 -7.75 3.49
CA HIS A 247 -23.92 -6.96 3.17
C HIS A 247 -23.60 -5.93 4.26
N GLY A 248 -24.63 -5.19 4.75
CA GLY A 248 -24.46 -4.25 5.85
C GLY A 248 -24.02 -4.92 7.15
N GLY A 249 -24.47 -6.15 7.43
CA GLY A 249 -24.00 -6.94 8.58
C GLY A 249 -22.51 -7.25 8.50
N ILE A 250 -22.02 -7.65 7.33
CA ILE A 250 -20.56 -7.90 7.10
C ILE A 250 -19.75 -6.61 7.32
N ILE A 251 -20.19 -5.49 6.74
CA ILE A 251 -19.52 -4.20 6.93
C ILE A 251 -19.52 -3.78 8.39
N GLY A 252 -20.67 -3.97 9.10
CA GLY A 252 -20.75 -3.69 10.54
C GLY A 252 -19.78 -4.54 11.38
N LEU A 253 -19.56 -5.81 11.01
CA LEU A 253 -18.56 -6.66 11.67
C LEU A 253 -17.13 -6.18 11.42
N LEU A 254 -16.81 -5.75 10.21
CA LEU A 254 -15.51 -5.17 9.89
C LEU A 254 -15.25 -3.88 10.68
N HIS A 255 -16.24 -2.99 10.81
CA HIS A 255 -16.11 -1.78 11.64
C HIS A 255 -15.88 -2.12 13.12
N ARG A 256 -16.55 -3.13 13.65
CA ARG A 256 -16.33 -3.58 15.04
C ARG A 256 -14.95 -4.16 15.23
N LEU A 257 -14.49 -5.00 14.31
CA LEU A 257 -13.14 -5.56 14.36
C LEU A 257 -12.08 -4.45 14.30
N ALA A 258 -12.25 -3.46 13.42
CA ALA A 258 -11.35 -2.31 13.35
C ALA A 258 -11.36 -1.48 14.64
N LYS A 259 -12.50 -1.31 15.27
CA LYS A 259 -12.62 -0.63 16.57
C LYS A 259 -11.80 -1.34 17.66
N GLU A 260 -11.91 -2.65 17.77
CA GLU A 260 -11.08 -3.44 18.71
C GLU A 260 -9.59 -3.39 18.36
N GLY A 261 -9.26 -3.31 17.07
CA GLY A 261 -7.89 -3.20 16.57
C GLY A 261 -7.28 -1.79 16.64
N LYS A 262 -8.05 -0.75 17.01
CA LYS A 262 -7.57 0.65 16.97
C LYS A 262 -6.38 0.90 17.86
N ALA A 263 -6.39 0.37 19.08
CA ALA A 263 -5.27 0.52 20.01
C ALA A 263 -3.97 -0.09 19.46
N THR A 264 -4.05 -1.28 18.84
CA THR A 264 -2.91 -1.93 18.19
C THR A 264 -2.43 -1.14 16.97
N TYR A 265 -3.34 -0.58 16.19
CA TYR A 265 -3.00 0.31 15.09
C TYR A 265 -2.24 1.56 15.56
N ASP A 266 -2.67 2.19 16.65
CA ASP A 266 -2.02 3.36 17.22
C ASP A 266 -0.63 3.01 17.80
N ALA A 267 -0.48 1.81 18.39
CA ALA A 267 0.82 1.28 18.81
C ALA A 267 1.76 1.09 17.61
N ILE A 268 1.29 0.48 16.51
CA ILE A 268 2.08 0.34 15.27
C ILE A 268 2.53 1.72 14.78
N ARG A 269 1.68 2.74 14.81
CA ARG A 269 2.03 4.11 14.42
C ARG A 269 3.14 4.68 15.30
N THR A 270 3.08 4.45 16.60
CA THR A 270 4.10 4.90 17.55
C THR A 270 5.43 4.19 17.30
N ASP A 271 5.39 2.87 17.11
CA ASP A 271 6.58 2.05 16.89
C ASP A 271 7.27 2.36 15.55
N VAL A 272 6.48 2.66 14.49
CA VAL A 272 7.02 3.11 13.20
C VAL A 272 7.76 4.44 13.36
N ARG A 273 7.23 5.39 14.13
CA ARG A 273 7.90 6.67 14.44
C ARG A 273 9.23 6.49 15.17
N GLY A 274 9.33 5.49 16.04
CA GLY A 274 10.54 5.14 16.79
C GLY A 274 11.52 4.26 16.01
N SER A 275 11.20 3.84 14.80
CA SER A 275 12.02 2.88 14.06
C SER A 275 13.25 3.53 13.43
N PRO A 276 14.41 2.86 13.40
CA PRO A 276 15.65 3.41 12.83
C PRO A 276 15.60 3.58 11.31
N VAL A 277 14.81 2.76 10.62
CA VAL A 277 14.64 2.81 9.16
C VAL A 277 13.17 2.64 8.83
N VAL A 278 12.60 3.59 8.10
CA VAL A 278 11.21 3.57 7.63
C VAL A 278 11.16 3.73 6.12
N HIS A 279 10.42 2.88 5.47
CA HIS A 279 10.10 2.98 4.05
C HIS A 279 8.78 3.71 3.86
N ALA A 280 8.75 4.74 3.04
CA ALA A 280 7.54 5.50 2.73
C ALA A 280 7.22 5.45 1.23
N ASP A 281 5.95 5.29 0.95
CA ASP A 281 5.40 5.35 -0.42
C ASP A 281 3.90 5.68 -0.33
N GLU A 282 3.31 6.16 -1.41
CA GLU A 282 1.89 6.48 -1.44
C GLU A 282 1.24 6.03 -2.75
N THR A 283 -0.07 5.82 -2.71
CA THR A 283 -0.86 5.46 -3.89
C THR A 283 -2.21 6.13 -3.87
N GLY A 284 -2.73 6.50 -5.05
CA GLY A 284 -4.07 7.07 -5.15
C GLY A 284 -5.14 6.13 -4.60
N TRP A 285 -6.15 6.67 -3.93
CA TRP A 285 -7.32 5.98 -3.41
C TRP A 285 -8.56 6.83 -3.63
N ARG A 286 -9.72 6.20 -3.85
CA ARG A 286 -10.98 6.94 -3.96
C ARG A 286 -11.87 6.64 -2.77
N GLU A 287 -12.47 7.70 -2.22
CA GLU A 287 -13.49 7.62 -1.20
C GLU A 287 -14.76 8.31 -1.72
N ASP A 288 -15.81 7.54 -1.87
CA ASP A 288 -17.08 8.00 -2.50
C ASP A 288 -16.88 8.68 -3.87
N GLY A 289 -15.92 8.18 -4.65
CA GLY A 289 -15.55 8.74 -5.94
C GLY A 289 -14.54 9.90 -5.88
N ILE A 290 -14.34 10.52 -4.72
CA ILE A 290 -13.40 11.62 -4.51
C ILE A 290 -11.96 11.08 -4.46
N PRO A 291 -11.02 11.66 -5.24
CA PRO A 291 -9.62 11.28 -5.18
C PRO A 291 -8.99 11.59 -3.81
N GLY A 292 -8.12 10.73 -3.36
CA GLY A 292 -7.27 10.86 -2.18
C GLY A 292 -6.10 9.90 -2.29
N PHE A 293 -5.38 9.68 -1.19
CA PHE A 293 -4.16 8.89 -1.17
C PHE A 293 -4.14 7.93 0.03
N ILE A 294 -3.50 6.79 -0.15
CA ILE A 294 -3.05 5.93 0.93
C ILE A 294 -1.55 6.11 1.05
N TRP A 295 -1.12 6.44 2.24
CA TRP A 295 0.26 6.48 2.66
C TRP A 295 0.64 5.17 3.30
N SER A 296 1.79 4.64 2.95
CA SER A 296 2.37 3.44 3.55
C SER A 296 3.67 3.79 4.23
N LEU A 297 3.75 3.51 5.51
CA LEU A 297 5.00 3.55 6.27
C LEU A 297 5.31 2.13 6.74
N SER A 298 6.45 1.60 6.37
CA SER A 298 6.77 0.21 6.65
C SER A 298 8.23 0.01 7.08
N THR A 299 8.42 -0.99 7.94
CA THR A 299 9.71 -1.48 8.42
C THR A 299 9.78 -2.99 8.14
N PRO A 300 10.88 -3.68 8.40
CA PRO A 300 10.93 -5.13 8.26
C PRO A 300 9.87 -5.91 9.06
N SER A 301 9.31 -5.34 10.13
CA SER A 301 8.36 -6.00 11.03
C SER A 301 7.02 -5.27 11.21
N LEU A 302 6.88 -4.05 10.71
CA LEU A 302 5.70 -3.21 10.90
C LEU A 302 5.22 -2.64 9.57
N CYS A 303 3.92 -2.44 9.44
CA CYS A 303 3.34 -1.78 8.29
C CYS A 303 2.13 -0.94 8.71
N LEU A 304 2.22 0.35 8.50
CA LEU A 304 1.17 1.31 8.75
C LEU A 304 0.61 1.82 7.43
N PHE A 305 -0.71 1.76 7.26
CA PHE A 305 -1.42 2.43 6.19
C PHE A 305 -2.29 3.54 6.76
N HIS A 306 -2.28 4.67 6.10
CA HIS A 306 -3.11 5.83 6.45
C HIS A 306 -3.74 6.39 5.18
N ARG A 307 -5.02 6.79 5.27
CA ARG A 307 -5.72 7.46 4.16
C ARG A 307 -5.81 8.95 4.43
N ASP A 308 -5.47 9.76 3.45
CA ASP A 308 -5.68 11.20 3.48
C ASP A 308 -6.21 11.72 2.13
N GLU A 309 -6.87 12.87 2.15
CA GLU A 309 -7.33 13.55 0.93
C GLU A 309 -6.18 14.21 0.19
N HIS A 310 -5.13 14.58 0.93
CA HIS A 310 -4.02 15.34 0.42
C HIS A 310 -2.77 14.47 0.24
N ARG A 311 -1.95 14.90 -0.71
CA ARG A 311 -0.60 14.40 -0.93
C ARG A 311 0.38 15.51 -0.54
N SER A 312 0.43 15.84 0.77
CA SER A 312 1.16 16.99 1.30
C SER A 312 2.17 16.62 2.38
N MET A 313 3.05 17.57 2.70
CA MET A 313 4.03 17.47 3.79
C MET A 313 3.35 17.28 5.15
N ASP A 314 2.20 17.94 5.38
CA ASP A 314 1.49 17.87 6.65
C ASP A 314 1.10 16.44 7.03
N VAL A 315 0.77 15.59 6.03
CA VAL A 315 0.44 14.19 6.28
C VAL A 315 1.65 13.41 6.78
N ILE A 316 2.82 13.64 6.21
CA ILE A 316 4.06 13.01 6.66
C ILE A 316 4.45 13.52 8.04
N ASP A 317 4.29 14.80 8.31
CA ASP A 317 4.51 15.41 9.64
C ASP A 317 3.57 14.80 10.68
N GLU A 318 2.32 14.58 10.32
CA GLU A 318 1.36 13.89 11.18
C GLU A 318 1.74 12.43 11.42
N LEU A 319 2.22 11.72 10.41
CA LEU A 319 2.52 10.30 10.49
C LEU A 319 3.87 9.99 11.17
N LEU A 320 4.94 10.67 10.80
CA LEU A 320 6.30 10.44 11.30
C LEU A 320 6.73 11.41 12.39
N GLY A 321 6.24 12.65 12.35
CA GLY A 321 6.78 13.75 13.13
C GLY A 321 7.86 14.52 12.36
N LYS A 322 7.93 15.85 12.58
CA LYS A 322 8.93 16.72 11.93
C LYS A 322 10.36 16.40 12.36
N ASP A 323 10.51 15.85 13.55
CA ASP A 323 11.73 15.49 14.26
C ASP A 323 12.10 14.02 14.09
N PHE A 324 11.54 13.34 13.09
CA PHE A 324 11.89 11.95 12.80
C PHE A 324 13.39 11.79 12.61
N ALA A 325 14.03 11.03 13.51
CA ALA A 325 15.47 10.87 13.57
C ALA A 325 15.98 9.65 12.78
N GLY A 326 15.11 8.74 12.40
CA GLY A 326 15.46 7.55 11.62
C GLY A 326 15.75 7.86 10.15
N VAL A 327 16.24 6.87 9.41
CA VAL A 327 16.44 6.99 7.96
C VAL A 327 15.12 6.77 7.23
N LEU A 328 14.71 7.73 6.40
CA LEU A 328 13.57 7.57 5.52
C LEU A 328 14.01 7.06 4.15
N VAL A 329 13.52 5.90 3.75
CA VAL A 329 13.71 5.33 2.40
C VAL A 329 12.48 5.65 1.55
N SER A 330 12.64 6.43 0.48
CA SER A 330 11.53 6.87 -0.38
C SER A 330 11.94 6.95 -1.85
N ASP A 331 10.99 7.26 -2.72
CA ASP A 331 11.25 7.73 -4.07
C ASP A 331 11.77 9.19 -4.08
N PHE A 332 11.73 9.84 -5.25
CA PHE A 332 12.17 11.24 -5.43
C PHE A 332 11.04 12.26 -5.23
N TYR A 333 9.93 11.88 -4.61
CA TYR A 333 8.85 12.81 -4.36
C TYR A 333 9.27 13.89 -3.35
N ALA A 334 9.10 15.15 -3.75
CA ALA A 334 9.61 16.30 -2.99
C ALA A 334 8.93 16.52 -1.63
N VAL A 335 7.81 15.85 -1.38
CA VAL A 335 7.10 15.92 -0.09
C VAL A 335 7.96 15.45 1.08
N TYR A 336 8.96 14.62 0.82
CA TYR A 336 9.88 14.11 1.84
C TYR A 336 11.10 15.02 2.08
N ASP A 337 11.30 16.05 1.24
CA ASP A 337 12.52 16.88 1.29
C ASP A 337 12.64 17.70 2.57
N HIS A 338 11.50 18.11 3.16
CA HIS A 338 11.45 18.98 4.35
C HIS A 338 11.87 18.28 5.65
N LEU A 339 11.82 16.95 5.71
CA LEU A 339 12.26 16.21 6.89
C LEU A 339 13.76 16.40 7.10
N LEU A 340 14.17 16.65 8.34
CA LEU A 340 15.57 16.96 8.67
C LEU A 340 16.44 15.70 8.78
N GLY A 341 15.85 14.55 9.05
CA GLY A 341 16.54 13.27 9.21
C GLY A 341 17.20 12.76 7.93
N PRO A 342 18.10 11.78 8.04
CA PRO A 342 18.77 11.18 6.90
C PRO A 342 17.75 10.47 5.99
N LYS A 343 17.98 10.55 4.67
CA LYS A 343 17.12 9.94 3.66
C LYS A 343 17.91 9.04 2.73
N GLN A 344 17.28 7.97 2.25
CA GLN A 344 17.78 7.17 1.13
C GLN A 344 16.79 7.27 -0.03
N ARG A 345 17.23 7.82 -1.15
CA ARG A 345 16.45 7.83 -2.39
C ARG A 345 16.58 6.50 -3.12
N CYS A 346 15.47 6.03 -3.63
CA CYS A 346 15.35 4.71 -4.25
C CYS A 346 16.12 4.61 -5.57
N TRP A 347 17.17 3.80 -5.61
CA TRP A 347 17.92 3.53 -6.83
C TRP A 347 17.11 2.84 -7.92
N ALA A 348 16.11 2.02 -7.55
CA ALA A 348 15.27 1.37 -8.55
C ALA A 348 14.43 2.37 -9.35
N HIS A 349 13.97 3.47 -8.75
CA HIS A 349 13.29 4.55 -9.47
C HIS A 349 14.24 5.32 -10.39
N LEU A 350 15.41 5.69 -9.88
CA LEU A 350 16.42 6.35 -10.70
C LEU A 350 16.83 5.46 -11.88
N TRP A 351 17.03 4.17 -11.63
CA TRP A 351 17.43 3.23 -12.68
C TRP A 351 16.36 3.05 -13.75
N ARG A 352 15.09 2.96 -13.37
CA ARG A 352 13.95 2.88 -14.30
C ARG A 352 13.89 4.09 -15.25
N ASP A 353 14.16 5.29 -14.71
CA ASP A 353 14.18 6.51 -15.51
C ASP A 353 15.39 6.55 -16.45
N ILE A 354 16.55 6.07 -16.01
CA ILE A 354 17.76 5.92 -16.85
C ILE A 354 17.50 4.94 -18.00
N GLU A 355 16.95 3.76 -17.71
CA GLU A 355 16.61 2.76 -18.75
C GLU A 355 15.50 3.26 -19.71
N ALA A 356 14.63 4.14 -19.26
CA ALA A 356 13.63 4.75 -20.13
C ALA A 356 14.31 5.66 -21.17
N LEU A 357 15.24 6.51 -20.74
CA LEU A 357 16.00 7.37 -21.67
C LEU A 357 16.86 6.56 -22.65
N GLU A 358 17.54 5.52 -22.19
CA GLU A 358 18.36 4.66 -23.04
C GLU A 358 17.50 3.97 -24.12
N ARG A 359 16.25 3.61 -23.81
CA ARG A 359 15.30 3.03 -24.77
C ARG A 359 14.75 4.06 -25.76
N GLU A 360 14.65 5.33 -25.38
CA GLU A 360 14.18 6.41 -26.23
C GLU A 360 15.24 6.81 -27.28
N ASP A 361 16.53 6.77 -26.92
CA ASP A 361 17.64 7.13 -27.80
C ASP A 361 18.79 6.10 -27.72
N PRO A 362 18.59 4.90 -28.29
CA PRO A 362 19.54 3.79 -28.18
C PRO A 362 20.85 4.02 -29.00
N GLU A 363 20.86 4.96 -29.94
CA GLU A 363 22.00 5.26 -30.78
C GLU A 363 22.92 6.37 -30.21
N ASP A 364 22.51 7.04 -29.10
CA ASP A 364 23.34 8.06 -28.44
C ASP A 364 24.47 7.39 -27.66
N ALA A 365 25.67 7.38 -28.29
CA ALA A 365 26.87 6.78 -27.69
C ALA A 365 27.31 7.48 -26.39
N GLU A 366 27.06 8.79 -26.24
CA GLU A 366 27.40 9.55 -25.03
C GLU A 366 26.45 9.18 -23.88
N LEU A 367 25.15 9.07 -24.17
CA LEU A 367 24.16 8.58 -23.20
C LEU A 367 24.51 7.16 -22.77
N ALA A 368 24.81 6.26 -23.69
CA ALA A 368 25.19 4.88 -23.38
C ALA A 368 26.45 4.82 -22.49
N ALA A 369 27.47 5.61 -22.78
CA ALA A 369 28.67 5.69 -21.94
C ALA A 369 28.36 6.22 -20.53
N TRP A 370 27.49 7.22 -20.42
CA TRP A 370 27.03 7.75 -19.14
C TRP A 370 26.27 6.70 -18.33
N VAL A 371 25.34 5.96 -18.94
CA VAL A 371 24.58 4.86 -18.32
C VAL A 371 25.53 3.79 -17.79
N VAL A 372 26.49 3.34 -18.59
CA VAL A 372 27.52 2.36 -18.18
C VAL A 372 28.32 2.87 -16.99
N GLY A 373 28.72 4.15 -17.02
CA GLY A 373 29.46 4.77 -15.93
C GLY A 373 28.68 4.77 -14.60
N ILE A 374 27.41 5.19 -14.61
CA ILE A 374 26.54 5.17 -13.42
C ILE A 374 26.33 3.73 -12.94
N HIS A 375 26.06 2.80 -13.83
CA HIS A 375 25.85 1.40 -13.50
C HIS A 375 27.07 0.81 -12.78
N ALA A 376 28.28 1.10 -13.29
CA ALA A 376 29.51 0.62 -12.68
C ALA A 376 29.74 1.16 -11.25
N ILE A 377 29.37 2.42 -10.98
CA ILE A 377 29.43 3.00 -9.64
C ILE A 377 28.41 2.31 -8.72
N TYR A 378 27.17 2.20 -9.17
CA TYR A 378 26.09 1.56 -8.42
C TYR A 378 26.44 0.10 -8.08
N GLN A 379 26.91 -0.69 -9.04
CA GLN A 379 27.31 -2.08 -8.81
C GLN A 379 28.43 -2.21 -7.79
N ARG A 380 29.42 -1.31 -7.83
CA ARG A 380 30.49 -1.28 -6.81
C ARG A 380 29.97 -0.89 -5.43
N ALA A 381 29.02 0.06 -5.37
CA ALA A 381 28.41 0.47 -4.11
C ALA A 381 27.60 -0.67 -3.46
N MET A 382 27.00 -1.53 -4.28
CA MET A 382 26.22 -2.70 -3.84
C MET A 382 27.07 -3.90 -3.43
N GLN A 383 28.39 -3.91 -3.71
CA GLN A 383 29.24 -5.02 -3.26
C GLN A 383 29.17 -5.17 -1.73
N PRO A 384 29.30 -6.40 -1.21
CA PRO A 384 29.32 -6.65 0.22
C PRO A 384 30.32 -5.72 0.93
N ARG A 385 29.93 -5.24 2.09
CA ARG A 385 30.80 -4.40 2.92
C ARG A 385 31.99 -5.22 3.41
N PRO A 386 33.20 -4.62 3.47
CA PRO A 386 34.31 -5.21 4.21
C PRO A 386 33.92 -5.48 5.66
N GLU A 387 34.42 -6.56 6.24
CA GLU A 387 34.06 -6.97 7.61
C GLU A 387 34.31 -5.86 8.64
N GLN A 388 35.39 -5.08 8.46
CA GLN A 388 35.71 -3.95 9.33
C GLN A 388 34.68 -2.82 9.29
N GLU A 389 33.90 -2.72 8.20
CA GLU A 389 32.83 -1.73 8.05
C GLU A 389 31.48 -2.21 8.58
N CYS A 390 31.35 -3.48 8.96
CA CYS A 390 30.09 -4.04 9.45
C CYS A 390 29.83 -3.76 10.94
N ALA A 391 30.86 -3.37 11.68
CA ALA A 391 30.75 -3.09 13.11
C ALA A 391 30.03 -1.75 13.39
N PRO A 392 29.24 -1.64 14.47
CA PRO A 392 28.60 -0.39 14.89
C PRO A 392 29.59 0.50 15.69
N THR A 393 30.83 0.62 15.25
CA THR A 393 31.87 1.45 15.90
C THR A 393 32.05 2.77 15.16
N PRO A 394 32.57 3.83 15.84
CA PRO A 394 32.86 5.12 15.20
C PRO A 394 33.87 5.00 14.06
N GLU A 395 34.88 4.13 14.16
CA GLU A 395 35.88 3.89 13.14
C GLU A 395 35.26 3.27 11.88
N ALA A 396 34.40 2.27 12.06
CA ALA A 396 33.65 1.64 10.99
C ALA A 396 32.67 2.64 10.33
N ALA A 397 32.02 3.47 11.12
CA ALA A 397 31.16 4.53 10.61
C ALA A 397 31.93 5.55 9.76
N SER A 398 33.11 5.96 10.21
CA SER A 398 34.01 6.84 9.45
C SER A 398 34.44 6.19 8.13
N ALA A 399 34.80 4.92 8.13
CA ALA A 399 35.19 4.18 6.92
C ALA A 399 34.01 4.09 5.92
N ARG A 400 32.79 3.81 6.40
CA ARG A 400 31.56 3.83 5.57
C ARG A 400 31.31 5.20 4.97
N ALA A 401 31.44 6.28 5.76
CA ALA A 401 31.26 7.63 5.29
C ALA A 401 32.27 8.00 4.19
N GLN A 402 33.55 7.64 4.36
CA GLN A 402 34.57 7.83 3.34
C GLN A 402 34.30 7.02 2.07
N ARG A 403 33.81 5.79 2.21
CA ARG A 403 33.42 4.94 1.08
C ARG A 403 32.26 5.57 0.31
N ALA A 404 31.22 6.04 0.98
CA ALA A 404 30.10 6.73 0.35
C ALA A 404 30.58 8.00 -0.36
N HIS A 405 31.40 8.80 0.29
CA HIS A 405 31.96 10.02 -0.31
C HIS A 405 32.75 9.73 -1.59
N ARG A 406 33.53 8.63 -1.63
CA ARG A 406 34.25 8.25 -2.87
C ARG A 406 33.27 7.96 -4.01
N TYR A 407 32.13 7.29 -3.75
CA TYR A 407 31.13 7.04 -4.78
C TYR A 407 30.41 8.32 -5.22
N GLU A 408 30.13 9.23 -4.30
CA GLU A 408 29.59 10.55 -4.62
C GLU A 408 30.49 11.34 -5.54
N GLN A 409 31.78 11.38 -5.23
CA GLN A 409 32.78 12.05 -6.09
C GLN A 409 32.90 11.41 -7.48
N GLN A 410 32.78 10.08 -7.56
CA GLN A 410 32.76 9.39 -8.85
C GLN A 410 31.50 9.74 -9.64
N LEU A 411 30.34 9.79 -8.99
CA LEU A 411 29.08 10.11 -9.63
C LEU A 411 29.03 11.58 -10.09
N LEU A 412 29.60 12.51 -9.31
CA LEU A 412 29.72 13.92 -9.70
C LEU A 412 30.56 14.12 -10.97
N ARG A 413 31.59 13.32 -11.20
CA ARG A 413 32.40 13.38 -12.43
C ARG A 413 31.57 13.02 -13.68
N LEU A 414 30.55 12.18 -13.53
CA LEU A 414 29.61 11.81 -14.60
C LEU A 414 28.45 12.80 -14.72
N CYS A 415 28.28 13.67 -13.74
CA CYS A 415 27.16 14.61 -13.62
C CYS A 415 27.69 16.05 -13.51
N PRO A 416 28.16 16.68 -14.59
CA PRO A 416 28.71 18.04 -14.56
C PRO A 416 27.64 19.06 -14.13
N ASP A 417 28.08 20.22 -13.59
CA ASP A 417 27.19 21.31 -13.16
C ASP A 417 26.41 21.90 -14.34
N GLU A 418 27.13 22.08 -15.45
CA GLU A 418 26.57 22.62 -16.67
C GLU A 418 26.49 21.52 -17.73
N LEU A 419 25.30 20.98 -17.91
CA LEU A 419 24.97 20.11 -19.02
C LEU A 419 23.90 20.81 -19.86
N PRO A 420 24.10 20.92 -21.20
CA PRO A 420 23.11 21.53 -22.08
C PRO A 420 21.73 20.89 -21.88
N ALA A 421 20.69 21.71 -21.78
CA ALA A 421 19.30 21.23 -21.60
C ALA A 421 18.81 20.35 -22.75
N THR A 422 19.48 20.43 -23.91
CA THR A 422 19.22 19.61 -25.09
C THR A 422 19.67 18.16 -24.93
N ARG A 423 20.51 17.86 -23.94
CA ARG A 423 20.95 16.48 -23.67
C ARG A 423 19.83 15.68 -23.01
N PRO A 424 19.54 14.45 -23.46
CA PRO A 424 18.44 13.65 -22.94
C PRO A 424 18.53 13.40 -21.43
N HIS A 425 19.72 13.21 -20.90
CA HIS A 425 19.95 12.94 -19.46
C HIS A 425 20.11 14.20 -18.58
N ALA A 426 20.00 15.43 -19.12
CA ALA A 426 20.20 16.66 -18.35
C ALA A 426 19.30 16.77 -17.10
N THR A 427 18.03 16.35 -17.20
CA THR A 427 17.10 16.35 -16.08
C THR A 427 17.50 15.36 -14.99
N LEU A 428 17.98 14.17 -15.38
CA LEU A 428 18.48 13.16 -14.43
C LEU A 428 19.78 13.59 -13.75
N VAL A 429 20.69 14.24 -14.48
CA VAL A 429 21.91 14.82 -13.91
C VAL A 429 21.57 15.83 -12.82
N LYS A 430 20.63 16.76 -13.06
CA LYS A 430 20.16 17.72 -12.03
C LYS A 430 19.55 17.01 -10.82
N ARG A 431 18.75 15.96 -11.03
CA ARG A 431 18.17 15.16 -9.94
C ARG A 431 19.26 14.43 -9.14
N ILE A 432 20.20 13.77 -9.80
CA ILE A 432 21.31 13.08 -9.15
C ILE A 432 22.11 14.05 -8.28
N ARG A 433 22.45 15.22 -8.80
CA ARG A 433 23.19 16.25 -8.06
C ARG A 433 22.41 16.74 -6.84
N ARG A 434 21.09 17.02 -7.00
CA ARG A 434 20.24 17.49 -5.91
C ARG A 434 20.19 16.50 -4.75
N TYR A 435 20.10 15.22 -5.04
CA TYR A 435 19.89 14.16 -4.03
C TYR A 435 21.15 13.30 -3.80
N LEU A 436 22.31 13.79 -4.23
CA LEU A 436 23.55 13.01 -4.21
C LEU A 436 23.89 12.36 -2.86
N PRO A 437 23.85 13.07 -1.72
CA PRO A 437 24.11 12.45 -0.42
C PRO A 437 23.08 11.38 -0.04
N GLU A 438 21.84 11.54 -0.49
CA GLU A 438 20.71 10.65 -0.21
C GLU A 438 20.74 9.38 -1.09
N LEU A 439 21.54 9.35 -2.14
CA LEU A 439 21.73 8.16 -2.99
C LEU A 439 22.64 7.11 -2.35
N PHE A 440 23.51 7.50 -1.43
CA PHE A 440 24.49 6.59 -0.83
C PHE A 440 24.35 6.44 0.68
N THR A 441 23.19 6.80 1.25
CA THR A 441 22.89 6.56 2.67
C THR A 441 22.98 5.08 3.01
N PHE A 442 22.56 4.19 2.11
CA PHE A 442 22.70 2.74 2.28
C PHE A 442 24.16 2.26 2.40
N VAL A 443 25.13 3.05 1.95
CA VAL A 443 26.57 2.76 2.15
C VAL A 443 27.03 3.26 3.51
N ARG A 444 26.52 4.43 3.96
CA ARG A 444 26.88 5.05 5.24
C ARG A 444 26.29 4.34 6.43
N GLU A 445 25.00 4.03 6.34
CA GLU A 445 24.24 3.48 7.43
C GLU A 445 24.10 1.96 7.31
N LEU A 446 24.08 1.28 8.47
CA LEU A 446 23.78 -0.14 8.54
C LEU A 446 22.28 -0.35 8.32
N ASP A 447 21.92 -1.51 7.75
CA ASP A 447 20.55 -1.96 7.58
C ASP A 447 19.64 -1.07 6.73
N VAL A 448 20.22 -0.06 6.04
CA VAL A 448 19.48 0.77 5.09
C VAL A 448 19.58 0.16 3.69
N PRO A 449 18.47 -0.22 3.07
CA PRO A 449 18.47 -0.75 1.71
C PRO A 449 18.60 0.38 0.67
N HIS A 450 19.18 0.07 -0.48
CA HIS A 450 19.36 0.99 -1.61
C HIS A 450 18.06 1.26 -2.39
N THR A 451 16.99 0.48 -2.13
CA THR A 451 15.70 0.60 -2.86
C THR A 451 14.52 0.69 -1.91
N ASN A 452 13.41 1.28 -2.38
CA ASN A 452 12.15 1.39 -1.66
C ASN A 452 11.17 0.23 -1.99
N ASN A 453 11.66 -0.88 -2.53
CA ASN A 453 10.82 -2.02 -2.92
C ASN A 453 10.00 -2.59 -1.75
N HIS A 454 10.38 -2.31 -0.50
CA HIS A 454 9.64 -2.76 0.68
C HIS A 454 8.29 -2.06 0.78
N ALA A 455 8.25 -0.73 0.69
CA ALA A 455 7.00 0.04 0.70
C ALA A 455 6.13 -0.27 -0.52
N GLU A 456 6.72 -0.38 -1.72
CA GLU A 456 5.99 -0.76 -2.94
C GLU A 456 5.28 -2.11 -2.79
N ARG A 457 5.97 -3.11 -2.23
CA ARG A 457 5.39 -4.43 -1.96
C ARG A 457 4.29 -4.39 -0.91
N SER A 458 4.45 -3.54 0.11
CA SER A 458 3.45 -3.34 1.17
C SER A 458 2.16 -2.71 0.61
N LEU A 459 2.25 -1.77 -0.33
CA LEU A 459 1.09 -1.15 -0.98
C LEU A 459 0.36 -2.05 -1.98
N ARG A 460 1.03 -3.04 -2.57
CA ARG A 460 0.47 -3.89 -3.62
C ARG A 460 -0.89 -4.53 -3.27
N PRO A 461 -1.14 -5.05 -2.05
CA PRO A 461 -2.44 -5.58 -1.67
C PRO A 461 -3.57 -4.54 -1.76
N LEU A 462 -3.31 -3.28 -1.36
CA LEU A 462 -4.29 -2.19 -1.43
C LEU A 462 -4.50 -1.70 -2.86
N VAL A 463 -3.45 -1.65 -3.68
CA VAL A 463 -3.57 -1.37 -5.12
C VAL A 463 -4.47 -2.40 -5.81
N ILE A 464 -4.33 -3.69 -5.47
CA ILE A 464 -5.20 -4.75 -5.99
C ILE A 464 -6.63 -4.56 -5.46
N ALA A 465 -6.81 -4.30 -4.16
CA ALA A 465 -8.12 -4.06 -3.57
C ALA A 465 -8.83 -2.87 -4.24
N ARG A 466 -8.11 -1.79 -4.55
CA ARG A 466 -8.63 -0.65 -5.32
C ARG A 466 -9.13 -1.06 -6.71
N LYS A 467 -8.36 -1.89 -7.44
CA LYS A 467 -8.77 -2.38 -8.77
C LYS A 467 -10.04 -3.25 -8.70
N VAL A 468 -10.25 -3.96 -7.59
CA VAL A 468 -11.42 -4.83 -7.39
C VAL A 468 -12.64 -4.05 -6.90
N SER A 469 -12.48 -3.12 -5.95
CA SER A 469 -13.59 -2.44 -5.26
C SER A 469 -13.80 -0.99 -5.65
N GLY A 470 -12.88 -0.38 -6.40
CA GLY A 470 -12.91 1.04 -6.79
C GLY A 470 -12.59 2.01 -5.65
N GLY A 471 -12.27 1.53 -4.45
CA GLY A 471 -12.04 2.32 -3.24
C GLY A 471 -13.05 2.06 -2.14
N THR A 472 -13.30 3.05 -1.29
CA THR A 472 -14.27 3.02 -0.17
C THR A 472 -15.41 4.00 -0.43
N ARG A 473 -16.49 3.90 0.37
CA ARG A 473 -17.70 4.73 0.20
C ARG A 473 -17.90 5.73 1.34
N SER A 474 -17.00 5.75 2.32
CA SER A 474 -17.07 6.67 3.45
C SER A 474 -15.74 6.72 4.18
N SER A 475 -15.50 7.76 4.97
CA SER A 475 -14.34 7.92 5.85
C SER A 475 -14.24 6.76 6.84
N ALA A 476 -15.32 6.41 7.52
CA ALA A 476 -15.36 5.24 8.42
C ALA A 476 -14.97 3.92 7.71
N GLY A 477 -15.34 3.78 6.43
CA GLY A 477 -14.94 2.64 5.60
C GLY A 477 -13.46 2.66 5.26
N SER A 478 -12.90 3.85 4.99
CA SER A 478 -11.47 4.04 4.76
C SER A 478 -10.66 3.73 6.03
N ASP A 479 -11.04 4.30 7.16
CA ASP A 479 -10.37 4.06 8.45
C ASP A 479 -10.37 2.57 8.80
N THR A 480 -11.54 1.93 8.68
CA THR A 480 -11.66 0.48 8.89
C THR A 480 -10.71 -0.30 7.98
N ARG A 481 -10.64 0.06 6.71
CA ARG A 481 -9.75 -0.59 5.74
C ARG A 481 -8.28 -0.38 6.12
N MET A 482 -7.86 0.83 6.49
CA MET A 482 -6.49 1.13 6.85
C MET A 482 -6.07 0.42 8.13
N ILE A 483 -6.91 0.47 9.16
CA ILE A 483 -6.66 -0.24 10.42
C ILE A 483 -6.47 -1.75 10.16
N LEU A 484 -7.44 -2.41 9.55
CA LEU A 484 -7.39 -3.85 9.33
C LEU A 484 -6.25 -4.26 8.37
N ALA A 485 -5.97 -3.46 7.35
CA ALA A 485 -4.86 -3.72 6.45
C ALA A 485 -3.49 -3.60 7.15
N SER A 486 -3.32 -2.60 8.01
CA SER A 486 -2.09 -2.41 8.80
C SER A 486 -1.85 -3.58 9.76
N LEU A 487 -2.88 -3.99 10.48
CA LEU A 487 -2.81 -5.14 11.39
C LEU A 487 -2.46 -6.42 10.65
N ALA A 488 -3.13 -6.70 9.52
CA ALA A 488 -2.88 -7.89 8.71
C ALA A 488 -1.48 -7.90 8.09
N ALA A 489 -1.01 -6.74 7.61
CA ALA A 489 0.32 -6.61 7.03
C ALA A 489 1.42 -6.78 8.09
N THR A 490 1.26 -6.13 9.26
CA THR A 490 2.18 -6.26 10.40
C THR A 490 2.25 -7.71 10.90
N ALA A 491 1.10 -8.37 11.10
CA ALA A 491 1.06 -9.77 11.49
C ALA A 491 1.87 -10.66 10.53
N ARG A 492 1.70 -10.47 9.23
CA ARG A 492 2.46 -11.21 8.20
C ARG A 492 3.96 -10.95 8.27
N LEU A 493 4.38 -9.70 8.45
CA LEU A 493 5.79 -9.35 8.58
C LEU A 493 6.42 -10.01 9.81
N GLN A 494 5.63 -10.20 10.86
CA GLN A 494 6.01 -10.89 12.10
C GLN A 494 5.85 -12.42 12.04
N GLY A 495 5.45 -12.97 10.89
CA GLY A 495 5.23 -14.41 10.74
C GLY A 495 3.99 -14.95 11.44
N VAL A 496 3.06 -14.07 11.85
CA VAL A 496 1.79 -14.42 12.49
C VAL A 496 0.68 -14.53 11.45
N ASP A 497 -0.19 -15.52 11.59
CA ASP A 497 -1.38 -15.60 10.74
C ASP A 497 -2.33 -14.43 11.03
N PRO A 498 -2.70 -13.62 10.02
CA PRO A 498 -3.60 -12.50 10.23
C PRO A 498 -4.97 -12.87 10.79
N ALA A 499 -5.49 -14.06 10.48
CA ALA A 499 -6.75 -14.52 11.06
C ALA A 499 -6.62 -14.77 12.56
N ALA A 500 -5.51 -15.37 12.99
CA ALA A 500 -5.19 -15.57 14.41
C ALA A 500 -4.99 -14.22 15.12
N ALA A 501 -4.28 -13.28 14.49
CA ALA A 501 -4.09 -11.93 15.03
C ALA A 501 -5.44 -11.21 15.22
N PHE A 502 -6.33 -11.25 14.25
CA PHE A 502 -7.68 -10.69 14.38
C PHE A 502 -8.52 -11.37 15.46
N GLN A 503 -8.38 -12.69 15.61
CA GLN A 503 -9.10 -13.43 16.67
C GLN A 503 -8.63 -13.00 18.06
N GLN A 504 -7.33 -12.79 18.26
CA GLN A 504 -6.77 -12.34 19.53
C GLN A 504 -7.31 -10.96 19.97
N LEU A 505 -7.60 -10.05 19.04
CA LEU A 505 -8.20 -8.76 19.36
C LEU A 505 -9.61 -8.89 19.97
N LEU A 506 -10.30 -9.99 19.70
CA LEU A 506 -11.69 -10.22 20.09
C LEU A 506 -11.83 -11.03 21.36
N ILE A 507 -10.76 -11.61 21.84
CA ILE A 507 -10.70 -12.38 23.10
C ILE A 507 -10.23 -11.44 24.24
N PRO A 508 -10.83 -11.52 25.44
CA PRO A 508 -10.48 -10.67 26.59
C PRO A 508 -9.03 -10.81 27.04
#